data_96fbd5e92468aa8acba8960b7b3f9e9a
#
_entry.id   96fbd5e92468aa8acba8960b7b3f9e9a
#
_cell.length_a   1.000
_cell.length_b   1.000
_cell.length_c   1.000
_cell.angle_alpha   90.00
_cell.angle_beta   90.00
_cell.angle_gamma   90.00
#
_symmetry.space_group_name_H-M   'P 1'
#
loop_
_entity.id
_entity.type
_entity.pdbx_description
1 polymer ?
#
loop_
_entity_poly.entity_id
_entity_poly.type
_entity_poly.pdbx_seq_one_letter_code
_entity_poly.pdbx_strand_id
1 'polypeptide(L)'
;TDGVLVVDKPIGPTSHDVVSRVRRAMGTRAVGHAGTLDPMASGVLVVLINEATKLSPYLSADDKVYDATIRLGSETDSLDAQGNVTRTCEVPRDLSLDGVRALCASMCGTIQQVAPVISAIKLEGRTLHARTRSGETVQAPTREVLLRSVDVRAVRADEIDAQLDCGKGFY
;
A
#
# COMPACT_ATOMS: atom_id res chain seq x y z
N THR A 1 24.13 15.74 -10.01
CA THR A 1 23.58 14.70 -10.91
C THR A 1 22.09 14.62 -10.70
N ASP A 2 21.31 14.80 -11.76
CA ASP A 2 19.86 14.63 -11.77
C ASP A 2 19.55 13.20 -12.24
N GLY A 3 18.49 12.58 -11.72
CA GLY A 3 18.16 11.25 -12.19
C GLY A 3 17.06 10.55 -11.43
N VAL A 4 16.70 9.39 -11.97
CA VAL A 4 15.75 8.45 -11.39
C VAL A 4 16.54 7.21 -10.98
N LEU A 5 16.36 6.77 -9.74
CA LEU A 5 16.95 5.54 -9.20
C LEU A 5 15.83 4.57 -8.83
N VAL A 6 15.90 3.38 -9.40
CA VAL A 6 15.00 2.28 -9.02
C VAL A 6 15.67 1.45 -7.93
N VAL A 7 15.01 1.37 -6.78
CA VAL A 7 15.54 0.67 -5.59
C VAL A 7 14.62 -0.51 -5.28
N ASP A 8 15.19 -1.68 -5.06
CA ASP A 8 14.50 -2.79 -4.42
C ASP A 8 14.50 -2.54 -2.90
N LYS A 9 13.38 -2.02 -2.38
CA LYS A 9 13.26 -1.72 -0.95
C LYS A 9 13.09 -3.02 -0.16
N PRO A 10 13.97 -3.34 0.78
CA PRO A 10 13.76 -4.49 1.65
C PRO A 10 12.63 -4.25 2.67
N ILE A 11 12.14 -5.31 3.28
CA ILE A 11 11.28 -5.25 4.47
C ILE A 11 12.03 -4.56 5.61
N GLY A 12 11.34 -3.74 6.40
CA GLY A 12 11.82 -3.06 7.59
C GLY A 12 11.92 -1.55 7.45
N PRO A 13 12.78 -0.98 6.59
CA PRO A 13 12.87 0.47 6.44
C PRO A 13 11.63 1.06 5.78
N THR A 14 11.31 2.31 6.17
CA THR A 14 10.30 3.12 5.47
C THR A 14 10.83 3.60 4.11
N SER A 15 9.93 4.00 3.20
CA SER A 15 10.33 4.67 1.95
C SER A 15 11.15 5.93 2.22
N HIS A 16 10.88 6.65 3.32
CA HIS A 16 11.63 7.84 3.72
C HIS A 16 13.04 7.52 4.22
N ASP A 17 13.25 6.38 4.86
CA ASP A 17 14.60 5.92 5.26
C ASP A 17 15.47 5.64 4.04
N VAL A 18 14.89 5.07 2.98
CA VAL A 18 15.59 4.87 1.71
C VAL A 18 15.96 6.23 1.10
N VAL A 19 15.03 7.18 1.03
CA VAL A 19 15.31 8.55 0.57
C VAL A 19 16.42 9.19 1.39
N SER A 20 16.42 9.02 2.69
CA SER A 20 17.45 9.58 3.59
C SER A 20 18.83 8.97 3.36
N ARG A 21 18.90 7.68 3.02
CA ARG A 21 20.15 7.02 2.62
C ARG A 21 20.68 7.56 1.28
N VAL A 22 19.78 7.72 0.29
CA VAL A 22 20.14 8.28 -1.02
C VAL A 22 20.61 9.74 -0.89
N ARG A 23 19.93 10.56 -0.06
CA ARG A 23 20.38 11.95 0.24
C ARG A 23 21.82 11.99 0.73
N ARG A 24 22.17 11.10 1.67
CA ARG A 24 23.55 11.01 2.20
C ARG A 24 24.54 10.56 1.14
N ALA A 25 24.20 9.53 0.37
CA ALA A 25 25.09 8.98 -0.66
C ALA A 25 25.35 9.97 -1.80
N MET A 26 24.32 10.76 -2.19
CA MET A 26 24.39 11.73 -3.29
C MET A 26 24.84 13.14 -2.86
N GLY A 27 24.97 13.40 -1.55
CA GLY A 27 25.33 14.72 -1.03
C GLY A 27 24.31 15.81 -1.35
N THR A 28 23.02 15.46 -1.54
CA THR A 28 21.95 16.42 -1.87
C THR A 28 20.72 16.24 -1.00
N ARG A 29 20.00 17.35 -0.70
CA ARG A 29 18.72 17.31 0.00
C ARG A 29 17.53 17.12 -0.92
N ALA A 30 17.68 17.42 -2.21
CA ALA A 30 16.62 17.35 -3.20
C ALA A 30 16.44 15.89 -3.67
N VAL A 31 15.90 15.05 -2.81
CA VAL A 31 15.57 13.66 -3.11
C VAL A 31 14.17 13.36 -2.59
N GLY A 32 13.36 12.72 -3.43
CA GLY A 32 11.99 12.27 -3.12
C GLY A 32 11.74 10.87 -3.66
N HIS A 33 10.53 10.37 -3.51
CA HIS A 33 10.10 9.10 -4.11
C HIS A 33 8.75 9.26 -4.82
N ALA A 34 8.49 8.41 -5.80
CA ALA A 34 7.22 8.33 -6.51
C ALA A 34 6.46 7.06 -6.08
N GLY A 35 5.66 7.19 -5.05
CA GLY A 35 4.93 6.08 -4.42
C GLY A 35 5.53 5.69 -3.07
N THR A 36 4.66 5.32 -2.14
CA THR A 36 5.04 4.86 -0.81
C THR A 36 4.91 3.36 -0.76
N LEU A 37 5.93 2.68 -0.21
CA LEU A 37 5.86 1.31 0.25
C LEU A 37 5.91 1.31 1.78
N ASP A 38 5.01 0.56 2.39
CA ASP A 38 4.98 0.37 3.84
C ASP A 38 6.24 -0.36 4.35
N PRO A 39 6.59 -0.25 5.63
CA PRO A 39 7.76 -0.95 6.18
C PRO A 39 7.72 -2.46 5.97
N MET A 40 6.53 -3.06 6.04
CA MET A 40 6.32 -4.50 5.82
C MET A 40 6.40 -4.93 4.36
N ALA A 41 6.26 -4.00 3.41
CA ALA A 41 6.34 -4.29 1.99
C ALA A 41 7.79 -4.21 1.48
N SER A 42 8.14 -5.08 0.55
CA SER A 42 9.36 -5.01 -0.24
C SER A 42 9.03 -4.75 -1.72
N GLY A 43 10.03 -4.38 -2.51
CA GLY A 43 9.93 -4.23 -3.95
C GLY A 43 10.29 -2.85 -4.47
N VAL A 44 9.79 -2.53 -5.65
CA VAL A 44 10.20 -1.36 -6.43
C VAL A 44 9.82 -0.04 -5.77
N LEU A 45 10.83 0.74 -5.40
CA LEU A 45 10.70 2.12 -4.97
C LEU A 45 11.43 3.04 -5.94
N VAL A 46 10.68 3.90 -6.63
CA VAL A 46 11.25 4.89 -7.54
C VAL A 46 11.69 6.11 -6.75
N VAL A 47 13.00 6.37 -6.72
CA VAL A 47 13.61 7.51 -6.03
C VAL A 47 14.05 8.55 -7.05
N LEU A 48 13.74 9.81 -6.79
CA LEU A 48 13.94 10.94 -7.68
C LEU A 48 14.99 11.89 -7.08
N ILE A 49 15.96 12.31 -7.88
CA ILE A 49 17.11 13.10 -7.43
C ILE A 49 17.15 14.43 -8.16
N ASN A 50 17.25 15.52 -7.40
CA ASN A 50 17.36 16.92 -7.86
C ASN A 50 16.17 17.28 -8.82
N GLU A 51 16.45 17.69 -10.06
CA GLU A 51 15.42 18.09 -11.02
C GLU A 51 14.38 16.99 -11.31
N ALA A 52 14.78 15.72 -11.22
CA ALA A 52 13.85 14.61 -11.40
C ALA A 52 12.73 14.56 -10.34
N THR A 53 12.87 15.24 -9.19
CA THR A 53 11.79 15.34 -8.19
C THR A 53 10.53 16.00 -8.75
N LYS A 54 10.65 16.80 -9.82
CA LYS A 54 9.52 17.40 -10.53
C LYS A 54 8.65 16.38 -11.28
N LEU A 55 9.18 15.17 -11.53
CA LEU A 55 8.45 14.07 -12.17
C LEU A 55 7.53 13.33 -11.18
N SER A 56 7.67 13.56 -9.87
CA SER A 56 6.91 12.84 -8.85
C SER A 56 5.39 12.83 -9.08
N PRO A 57 4.71 13.92 -9.47
CA PRO A 57 3.27 13.89 -9.69
C PRO A 57 2.85 12.96 -10.83
N TYR A 58 3.70 12.79 -11.84
CA TYR A 58 3.44 11.93 -13.00
C TYR A 58 3.68 10.46 -12.63
N LEU A 59 4.85 10.13 -12.12
CA LEU A 59 5.23 8.75 -11.78
C LEU A 59 4.45 8.15 -10.59
N SER A 60 3.98 8.98 -9.66
CA SER A 60 3.13 8.51 -8.57
C SER A 60 1.69 8.23 -8.99
N ALA A 61 1.30 8.66 -10.20
CA ALA A 61 -0.02 8.40 -10.75
C ALA A 61 -0.14 7.04 -11.44
N ASP A 62 0.99 6.36 -11.70
CA ASP A 62 1.01 5.08 -12.39
C ASP A 62 0.33 3.96 -11.60
N ASP A 63 -0.14 2.98 -12.35
CA ASP A 63 -0.67 1.73 -11.83
C ASP A 63 0.40 0.94 -11.08
N LYS A 64 -0.02 0.04 -10.21
CA LYS A 64 0.85 -0.77 -9.37
C LYS A 64 0.38 -2.21 -9.32
N VAL A 65 1.35 -3.11 -9.31
CA VAL A 65 1.10 -4.54 -9.13
C VAL A 65 1.73 -4.97 -7.81
N TYR A 66 0.92 -5.64 -6.98
CA TYR A 66 1.34 -6.17 -5.70
C TYR A 66 1.14 -7.68 -5.65
N ASP A 67 2.14 -8.39 -5.17
CA ASP A 67 1.97 -9.75 -4.67
C ASP A 67 1.65 -9.68 -3.18
N ALA A 68 0.52 -10.25 -2.77
CA ALA A 68 0.03 -10.18 -1.41
C ALA A 68 -0.42 -11.55 -0.89
N THR A 69 -0.17 -11.79 0.39
CA THR A 69 -0.81 -12.87 1.15
C THR A 69 -1.87 -12.25 2.05
N ILE A 70 -3.12 -12.61 1.84
CA ILE A 70 -4.27 -12.15 2.62
C ILE A 70 -4.58 -13.21 3.67
N ARG A 71 -4.46 -12.88 4.94
CA ARG A 71 -4.85 -13.75 6.04
C ARG A 71 -6.33 -13.58 6.36
N LEU A 72 -7.02 -14.70 6.40
CA LEU A 72 -8.44 -14.76 6.74
C LEU A 72 -8.66 -14.98 8.26
N GLY A 73 -9.86 -14.73 8.72
CA GLY A 73 -10.27 -15.01 10.09
C GLY A 73 -9.90 -13.94 11.11
N SER A 74 -9.16 -12.90 10.74
CA SER A 74 -8.81 -11.80 11.63
C SER A 74 -8.81 -10.45 10.90
N GLU A 75 -9.16 -9.40 11.63
CA GLU A 75 -9.11 -8.01 11.20
C GLU A 75 -8.25 -7.21 12.18
N THR A 76 -7.46 -6.28 11.69
CA THR A 76 -6.58 -5.43 12.50
C THR A 76 -6.96 -3.95 12.40
N ASP A 77 -6.55 -3.16 13.37
CA ASP A 77 -6.80 -1.70 13.41
C ASP A 77 -6.08 -0.94 12.29
N SER A 78 -4.95 -1.46 11.81
CA SER A 78 -4.21 -0.90 10.67
C SER A 78 -4.62 -1.48 9.32
N LEU A 79 -5.45 -2.52 9.29
CA LEU A 79 -5.84 -3.30 8.09
C LEU A 79 -4.64 -4.00 7.42
N ASP A 80 -3.54 -4.21 8.14
CA ASP A 80 -2.37 -4.96 7.71
C ASP A 80 -1.88 -5.91 8.82
N ALA A 81 -0.84 -6.69 8.53
CA ALA A 81 -0.30 -7.68 9.45
C ALA A 81 0.45 -7.10 10.67
N GLN A 82 0.67 -5.78 10.73
CA GLN A 82 1.39 -5.12 11.83
C GLN A 82 0.46 -4.53 12.89
N GLY A 83 -0.85 -4.45 12.60
CA GLY A 83 -1.85 -3.92 13.52
C GLY A 83 -2.24 -4.88 14.65
N ASN A 84 -2.92 -4.32 15.65
CA ASN A 84 -3.53 -5.11 16.70
C ASN A 84 -4.83 -5.75 16.19
N VAL A 85 -5.06 -7.02 16.52
CA VAL A 85 -6.29 -7.72 16.14
C VAL A 85 -7.48 -7.08 16.86
N THR A 86 -8.45 -6.62 16.09
CA THR A 86 -9.69 -5.99 16.57
C THR A 86 -10.90 -6.90 16.49
N ARG A 87 -10.87 -7.86 15.55
CA ARG A 87 -11.96 -8.83 15.36
C ARG A 87 -11.42 -10.15 14.84
N THR A 88 -12.07 -11.25 15.25
CA THR A 88 -11.81 -12.59 14.72
C THR A 88 -13.11 -13.26 14.29
N CYS A 89 -13.04 -14.13 13.29
CA CYS A 89 -14.14 -14.98 12.85
C CYS A 89 -13.60 -16.35 12.40
N GLU A 90 -14.47 -17.35 12.37
CA GLU A 90 -14.10 -18.64 11.77
C GLU A 90 -13.94 -18.52 10.27
N VAL A 91 -12.91 -19.16 9.73
CA VAL A 91 -12.68 -19.28 8.30
C VAL A 91 -13.49 -20.48 7.77
N PRO A 92 -14.29 -20.30 6.70
CA PRO A 92 -14.98 -21.42 6.09
C PRO A 92 -14.01 -22.52 5.65
N ARG A 93 -14.35 -23.79 5.96
CA ARG A 93 -13.48 -24.94 5.67
C ARG A 93 -13.52 -25.38 4.20
N ASP A 94 -14.50 -24.93 3.47
CA ASP A 94 -14.81 -25.31 2.08
C ASP A 94 -14.41 -24.24 1.05
N LEU A 95 -13.48 -23.36 1.41
CA LEU A 95 -12.94 -22.35 0.49
C LEU A 95 -12.26 -23.04 -0.70
N SER A 96 -12.88 -22.94 -1.87
CA SER A 96 -12.29 -23.40 -3.13
C SER A 96 -11.56 -22.28 -3.85
N LEU A 97 -10.51 -22.65 -4.60
CA LEU A 97 -9.76 -21.71 -5.43
C LEU A 97 -10.68 -20.98 -6.42
N ASP A 98 -11.59 -21.72 -7.06
CA ASP A 98 -12.50 -21.15 -8.06
C ASP A 98 -13.55 -20.24 -7.44
N GLY A 99 -14.05 -20.57 -6.24
CA GLY A 99 -14.96 -19.71 -5.48
C GLY A 99 -14.30 -18.38 -5.07
N VAL A 100 -13.07 -18.44 -4.60
CA VAL A 100 -12.30 -17.24 -4.24
C VAL A 100 -11.97 -16.41 -5.48
N ARG A 101 -11.60 -17.03 -6.59
CA ARG A 101 -11.38 -16.34 -7.87
C ARG A 101 -12.64 -15.62 -8.37
N ALA A 102 -13.79 -16.28 -8.33
CA ALA A 102 -15.06 -15.66 -8.72
C ALA A 102 -15.41 -14.47 -7.84
N LEU A 103 -15.22 -14.58 -6.53
CA LEU A 103 -15.43 -13.49 -5.59
C LEU A 103 -14.49 -12.29 -5.90
N CYS A 104 -13.20 -12.54 -6.02
CA CYS A 104 -12.23 -11.50 -6.34
C CYS A 104 -12.52 -10.83 -7.69
N ALA A 105 -12.91 -11.60 -8.71
CA ALA A 105 -13.30 -11.05 -10.01
C ALA A 105 -14.52 -10.12 -9.90
N SER A 106 -15.49 -10.42 -9.03
CA SER A 106 -16.66 -9.56 -8.80
C SER A 106 -16.33 -8.24 -8.11
N MET A 107 -15.17 -8.15 -7.47
CA MET A 107 -14.68 -6.92 -6.81
C MET A 107 -13.87 -6.03 -7.76
N CYS A 108 -13.51 -6.51 -8.96
CA CYS A 108 -12.74 -5.73 -9.91
C CYS A 108 -13.58 -4.60 -10.53
N GLY A 109 -12.91 -3.52 -10.88
CA GLY A 109 -13.50 -2.31 -11.44
C GLY A 109 -13.25 -1.09 -10.57
N THR A 110 -14.01 -0.05 -10.81
CA THR A 110 -14.00 1.16 -9.98
C THR A 110 -14.80 0.92 -8.70
N ILE A 111 -14.16 1.04 -7.56
CA ILE A 111 -14.77 0.77 -6.25
C ILE A 111 -14.62 1.97 -5.31
N GLN A 112 -15.55 2.07 -4.36
CA GLN A 112 -15.46 3.06 -3.28
C GLN A 112 -14.73 2.44 -2.09
N GLN A 113 -13.51 2.88 -1.81
CA GLN A 113 -12.70 2.38 -0.71
C GLN A 113 -12.60 3.41 0.40
N VAL A 114 -12.91 3.02 1.63
CA VAL A 114 -12.63 3.82 2.82
C VAL A 114 -11.13 3.70 3.10
N ALA A 115 -10.43 4.83 3.11
CA ALA A 115 -9.00 4.83 3.37
C ALA A 115 -8.71 4.37 4.81
N PRO A 116 -7.60 3.63 5.06
CA PRO A 116 -7.18 3.33 6.42
C PRO A 116 -6.95 4.62 7.21
N VAL A 117 -7.39 4.65 8.48
CA VAL A 117 -7.13 5.79 9.38
C VAL A 117 -5.63 5.98 9.64
N ILE A 118 -4.85 4.91 9.52
CA ILE A 118 -3.39 4.91 9.57
C ILE A 118 -2.85 5.01 8.13
N SER A 119 -3.02 6.17 7.51
CA SER A 119 -2.54 6.42 6.15
C SER A 119 -1.81 7.75 6.03
N ALA A 120 -1.02 7.89 4.95
CA ALA A 120 -0.32 9.13 4.60
C ALA A 120 -1.24 10.22 4.04
N ILE A 121 -2.55 9.99 3.96
CA ILE A 121 -3.53 10.96 3.46
C ILE A 121 -3.52 12.18 4.37
N LYS A 122 -3.42 13.37 3.77
CA LYS A 122 -3.50 14.65 4.47
C LYS A 122 -4.94 15.14 4.48
N LEU A 123 -5.44 15.44 5.67
CA LEU A 123 -6.68 16.16 5.90
C LEU A 123 -6.32 17.47 6.61
N GLU A 124 -6.66 18.61 5.99
CA GLU A 124 -6.32 19.95 6.51
C GLU A 124 -4.81 20.13 6.83
N GLY A 125 -3.94 19.61 5.96
CA GLY A 125 -2.48 19.77 6.08
C GLY A 125 -1.77 18.78 7.00
N ARG A 126 -2.50 17.99 7.82
CA ARG A 126 -1.94 16.93 8.69
C ARG A 126 -2.31 15.54 8.17
N THR A 127 -1.39 14.58 8.27
CA THR A 127 -1.69 13.19 7.87
C THR A 127 -2.70 12.55 8.82
N LEU A 128 -3.55 11.66 8.32
CA LEU A 128 -4.50 10.89 9.14
C LEU A 128 -3.76 10.17 10.28
N HIS A 129 -2.64 9.54 9.98
CA HIS A 129 -1.78 8.89 10.95
C HIS A 129 -1.31 9.83 12.08
N ALA A 130 -0.94 11.09 11.77
CA ALA A 130 -0.53 12.04 12.79
C ALA A 130 -1.69 12.49 13.69
N ARG A 131 -2.91 12.57 13.12
CA ARG A 131 -4.13 12.94 13.88
C ARG A 131 -4.58 11.79 14.79
N THR A 132 -4.57 10.56 14.29
CA THR A 132 -4.90 9.38 15.11
C THR A 132 -3.93 9.21 16.28
N ARG A 133 -2.62 9.43 16.08
CA ARG A 133 -1.64 9.42 17.16
C ARG A 133 -1.87 10.51 18.23
N SER A 134 -2.44 11.65 17.87
CA SER A 134 -2.82 12.69 18.83
C SER A 134 -4.14 12.42 19.54
N GLY A 135 -4.77 11.25 19.33
CA GLY A 135 -6.03 10.88 19.97
C GLY A 135 -7.28 11.47 19.32
N GLU A 136 -7.14 12.08 18.14
CA GLU A 136 -8.28 12.61 17.39
C GLU A 136 -9.07 11.47 16.75
N THR A 137 -10.40 11.46 16.95
CA THR A 137 -11.30 10.60 16.16
C THR A 137 -11.46 11.19 14.77
N VAL A 138 -10.85 10.57 13.77
CA VAL A 138 -10.89 11.07 12.39
C VAL A 138 -11.72 10.12 11.54
N GLN A 139 -12.70 10.68 10.84
CA GLN A 139 -13.44 9.94 9.84
C GLN A 139 -12.59 9.85 8.57
N ALA A 140 -12.20 8.62 8.20
CA ALA A 140 -11.40 8.39 6.99
C ALA A 140 -12.24 8.70 5.74
N PRO A 141 -11.67 9.40 4.75
CA PRO A 141 -12.41 9.71 3.53
C PRO A 141 -12.62 8.45 2.69
N THR A 142 -13.80 8.35 2.09
CA THR A 142 -14.05 7.38 1.02
C THR A 142 -13.49 7.92 -0.28
N ARG A 143 -12.84 7.09 -1.05
CA ARG A 143 -12.24 7.44 -2.35
C ARG A 143 -12.61 6.42 -3.39
N GLU A 144 -12.77 6.90 -4.60
CA GLU A 144 -12.87 6.07 -5.78
C GLU A 144 -11.47 5.57 -6.15
N VAL A 145 -11.31 4.25 -6.28
CA VAL A 145 -10.06 3.59 -6.65
C VAL A 145 -10.35 2.51 -7.69
N LEU A 146 -9.35 2.16 -8.47
CA LEU A 146 -9.47 1.13 -9.50
C LEU A 146 -8.75 -0.15 -9.03
N LEU A 147 -9.48 -1.26 -8.95
CA LEU A 147 -8.93 -2.61 -8.87
C LEU A 147 -9.07 -3.24 -10.25
N ARG A 148 -8.00 -3.31 -11.01
CA ARG A 148 -8.03 -3.74 -12.41
C ARG A 148 -8.21 -5.23 -12.53
N SER A 149 -7.42 -5.98 -11.77
CA SER A 149 -7.51 -7.44 -11.72
C SER A 149 -6.95 -7.99 -10.41
N VAL A 150 -7.43 -9.19 -10.05
CA VAL A 150 -6.88 -9.99 -8.96
C VAL A 150 -6.63 -11.39 -9.50
N ASP A 151 -5.37 -11.80 -9.56
CA ASP A 151 -4.96 -13.16 -9.91
C ASP A 151 -4.73 -13.98 -8.64
N VAL A 152 -5.71 -14.80 -8.26
CA VAL A 152 -5.61 -15.69 -7.09
C VAL A 152 -4.79 -16.91 -7.46
N ARG A 153 -3.59 -17.03 -6.88
CA ARG A 153 -2.61 -18.08 -7.16
C ARG A 153 -2.78 -19.30 -6.28
N ALA A 154 -3.10 -19.09 -5.01
CA ALA A 154 -3.30 -20.18 -4.05
C ALA A 154 -4.31 -19.81 -2.96
N VAL A 155 -5.04 -20.81 -2.49
CA VAL A 155 -5.89 -20.74 -1.29
C VAL A 155 -5.40 -21.82 -0.35
N ARG A 156 -5.00 -21.44 0.85
CA ARG A 156 -4.62 -22.31 1.96
C ARG A 156 -5.65 -22.16 3.06
N ALA A 157 -5.56 -22.95 4.12
CA ALA A 157 -6.60 -23.01 5.16
C ALA A 157 -7.11 -21.63 5.66
N ASP A 158 -6.21 -20.70 5.89
CA ASP A 158 -6.52 -19.34 6.38
C ASP A 158 -5.78 -18.23 5.59
N GLU A 159 -5.23 -18.55 4.41
CA GLU A 159 -4.47 -17.62 3.60
C GLU A 159 -4.83 -17.70 2.12
N ILE A 160 -4.81 -16.57 1.45
CA ILE A 160 -4.96 -16.42 0.01
C ILE A 160 -3.73 -15.70 -0.53
N ASP A 161 -3.00 -16.32 -1.47
CA ASP A 161 -1.96 -15.65 -2.22
C ASP A 161 -2.54 -15.12 -3.52
N ALA A 162 -2.37 -13.82 -3.74
CA ALA A 162 -2.90 -13.16 -4.92
C ALA A 162 -1.95 -12.06 -5.44
N GLN A 163 -2.01 -11.83 -6.74
CA GLN A 163 -1.45 -10.65 -7.37
C GLN A 163 -2.59 -9.67 -7.67
N LEU A 164 -2.41 -8.41 -7.26
CA LEU A 164 -3.38 -7.34 -7.48
C LEU A 164 -2.79 -6.30 -8.43
N ASP A 165 -3.51 -6.00 -9.51
CA ASP A 165 -3.23 -4.85 -10.39
C ASP A 165 -4.21 -3.74 -10.05
N CYS A 166 -3.69 -2.61 -9.58
CA CYS A 166 -4.52 -1.53 -9.08
C CYS A 166 -4.01 -0.14 -9.50
N GLY A 167 -4.95 0.76 -9.63
CA GLY A 167 -4.70 2.15 -9.93
C GLY A 167 -4.19 2.93 -8.73
N LYS A 168 -3.87 4.20 -8.96
CA LYS A 168 -3.43 5.14 -7.94
C LYS A 168 -4.40 5.23 -6.76
N GLY A 169 -3.84 5.21 -5.55
CA GLY A 169 -4.58 5.46 -4.31
C GLY A 169 -5.34 4.28 -3.77
N PHE A 170 -5.16 3.11 -4.34
CA PHE A 170 -5.63 1.83 -3.78
C PHE A 170 -4.85 1.52 -2.49
N TYR A 171 -5.54 1.03 -1.44
CA TYR A 171 -5.01 0.64 -0.13
C TYR A 171 -5.35 -0.80 0.16
#